data_5da3b73e3970ea44ac6ee9b48652a304
#
_entry.id   5da3b73e3970ea44ac6ee9b48652a304
#
_cell.length_a   1.000
_cell.length_b   1.000
_cell.length_c   1.000
_cell.angle_alpha   90.00
_cell.angle_beta   90.00
_cell.angle_gamma   90.00
#
_symmetry.space_group_name_H-M   'P 1'
#
loop_
_entity.id
_entity.type
_entity.pdbx_description
1 polymer ?
#
loop_
_entity_poly.entity_id
_entity_poly.type
_entity_poly.pdbx_seq_one_letter_code
_entity_poly.pdbx_strand_id
1 'polypeptide(L)'
;VSNFSAQKTGSYQLQVTQPDTLLSHLTRLTQNRLSQQTLKQLLKNGSVWLQTPNRKPERVRRAKKILSSGQKLFLYYRPELLRLTPPTPTCLADYGDYSVWHKPKGMASQGSKWGDAHALYRWVETHDASQRPALIVHRLDKHTDGIMLLAHGKKVAAQLSQLFESRQTEKRYLAWVEGCFEPQKKLCEEPIEGKAARSWLQRLMQEIEVQGERTLLEIQIETGRKHQIRRHCTALGHPIIGDRLYGQSEKWQGMDMQLSNYFLSFPCPISQQIRTFNLTTQPQWLELMELAWGKNWVIKNS
;
A
#
# COMPACT_ATOMS: atom_id res chain seq x y z
N VAL A 1 -23.53 0.58 24.28
CA VAL A 1 -22.99 1.54 23.29
C VAL A 1 -21.83 2.23 23.99
N SER A 2 -20.59 1.98 23.57
CA SER A 2 -19.44 2.73 24.09
C SER A 2 -19.62 4.21 23.76
N ASN A 3 -19.37 5.10 24.71
CA ASN A 3 -19.52 6.55 24.51
C ASN A 3 -18.62 7.01 23.34
N PHE A 4 -19.22 7.60 22.32
CA PHE A 4 -18.50 8.15 21.18
C PHE A 4 -17.65 9.36 21.61
N SER A 5 -16.42 9.44 21.12
CA SER A 5 -15.55 10.61 21.30
C SER A 5 -15.08 11.13 19.94
N ALA A 6 -15.32 12.40 19.66
CA ALA A 6 -14.89 13.07 18.44
C ALA A 6 -13.37 13.33 18.39
N GLN A 7 -12.66 13.18 19.49
CA GLN A 7 -11.21 13.43 19.60
C GLN A 7 -10.37 12.16 19.62
N LYS A 8 -10.99 10.98 19.80
CA LYS A 8 -10.26 9.71 19.98
C LYS A 8 -10.57 8.72 18.86
N THR A 9 -9.53 8.03 18.40
CA THR A 9 -9.65 6.85 17.54
C THR A 9 -10.48 5.79 18.25
N GLY A 10 -11.48 5.22 17.55
CA GLY A 10 -12.34 4.19 18.13
C GLY A 10 -13.18 3.42 17.12
N SER A 11 -13.68 2.28 17.56
CA SER A 11 -14.63 1.45 16.82
C SER A 11 -15.97 1.49 17.51
N TYR A 12 -17.00 1.89 16.80
CA TYR A 12 -18.35 2.07 17.30
C TYR A 12 -19.32 1.22 16.49
N GLN A 13 -20.38 0.74 17.15
CA GLN A 13 -21.41 -0.06 16.47
C GLN A 13 -22.81 0.29 16.97
N LEU A 14 -23.78 0.14 16.07
CA LEU A 14 -25.19 0.35 16.33
C LEU A 14 -25.99 -0.80 15.73
N GLN A 15 -26.88 -1.40 16.52
CA GLN A 15 -27.91 -2.31 16.02
C GLN A 15 -29.06 -1.46 15.47
N VAL A 16 -29.42 -1.69 14.21
CA VAL A 16 -30.55 -1.02 13.57
C VAL A 16 -31.85 -1.71 14.05
N THR A 17 -32.71 -0.96 14.73
CA THR A 17 -33.98 -1.45 15.30
C THR A 17 -35.19 -1.01 14.49
N GLN A 18 -35.08 0.09 13.76
CA GLN A 18 -36.14 0.62 12.89
C GLN A 18 -35.54 1.20 11.59
N PRO A 19 -36.29 1.17 10.49
CA PRO A 19 -35.83 1.72 9.22
C PRO A 19 -35.59 3.23 9.30
N ASP A 20 -34.44 3.68 8.78
CA ASP A 20 -34.09 5.10 8.62
C ASP A 20 -32.87 5.19 7.69
N THR A 21 -32.49 6.42 7.34
CA THR A 21 -31.31 6.65 6.50
C THR A 21 -30.00 6.29 7.23
N LEU A 22 -29.02 5.85 6.48
CA LEU A 22 -27.67 5.61 7.00
C LEU A 22 -27.10 6.83 7.73
N LEU A 23 -27.35 8.04 7.21
CA LEU A 23 -26.89 9.27 7.82
C LEU A 23 -27.56 9.51 9.19
N SER A 24 -28.86 9.29 9.32
CA SER A 24 -29.58 9.40 10.60
C SER A 24 -29.03 8.42 11.63
N HIS A 25 -28.79 7.16 11.22
CA HIS A 25 -28.19 6.17 12.13
C HIS A 25 -26.76 6.55 12.57
N LEU A 26 -25.93 7.11 11.66
CA LEU A 26 -24.61 7.63 12.03
C LEU A 26 -24.69 8.80 12.98
N THR A 27 -25.64 9.71 12.77
CA THR A 27 -25.86 10.85 13.67
C THR A 27 -26.20 10.36 15.09
N ARG A 28 -27.09 9.37 15.22
CA ARG A 28 -27.41 8.71 16.50
C ARG A 28 -26.20 7.98 17.10
N LEU A 29 -25.45 7.21 16.28
CA LEU A 29 -24.27 6.48 16.74
C LEU A 29 -23.20 7.43 17.30
N THR A 30 -23.04 8.60 16.71
CA THR A 30 -22.08 9.63 17.15
C THR A 30 -22.64 10.59 18.18
N GLN A 31 -23.88 10.36 18.68
CA GLN A 31 -24.55 11.20 19.69
C GLN A 31 -24.59 12.69 19.28
N ASN A 32 -24.83 12.98 18.01
CA ASN A 32 -24.81 14.34 17.43
C ASN A 32 -23.47 15.11 17.58
N ARG A 33 -22.36 14.43 17.92
CA ARG A 33 -21.06 15.09 18.16
C ARG A 33 -20.25 15.34 16.87
N LEU A 34 -20.70 14.85 15.73
CA LEU A 34 -20.11 15.13 14.42
C LEU A 34 -21.10 15.82 13.51
N SER A 35 -20.62 16.80 12.74
CA SER A 35 -21.43 17.47 11.72
C SER A 35 -21.83 16.51 10.61
N GLN A 36 -22.93 16.78 9.92
CA GLN A 36 -23.37 16.00 8.76
C GLN A 36 -22.30 15.98 7.66
N GLN A 37 -21.54 17.07 7.50
CA GLN A 37 -20.42 17.14 6.55
C GLN A 37 -19.34 16.14 6.92
N THR A 38 -18.93 16.05 8.18
CA THR A 38 -17.95 15.08 8.68
C THR A 38 -18.45 13.65 8.48
N LEU A 39 -19.73 13.37 8.79
CA LEU A 39 -20.33 12.05 8.57
C LEU A 39 -20.32 11.64 7.09
N LYS A 40 -20.63 12.57 6.16
CA LYS A 40 -20.53 12.33 4.71
C LYS A 40 -19.09 12.08 4.29
N GLN A 41 -18.12 12.80 4.88
CA GLN A 41 -16.69 12.57 4.61
C GLN A 41 -16.23 11.17 5.10
N LEU A 42 -16.67 10.72 6.27
CA LEU A 42 -16.40 9.35 6.77
C LEU A 42 -16.98 8.28 5.84
N LEU A 43 -18.18 8.50 5.30
CA LEU A 43 -18.76 7.62 4.28
C LEU A 43 -17.89 7.59 3.00
N LYS A 44 -17.48 8.77 2.50
CA LYS A 44 -16.59 8.88 1.34
C LYS A 44 -15.25 8.20 1.59
N ASN A 45 -14.69 8.34 2.78
CA ASN A 45 -13.42 7.73 3.19
C ASN A 45 -13.49 6.21 3.40
N GLY A 46 -14.73 5.61 3.40
CA GLY A 46 -14.90 4.18 3.57
C GLY A 46 -14.70 3.67 4.99
N SER A 47 -14.93 4.53 5.99
CA SER A 47 -14.82 4.21 7.42
C SER A 47 -16.08 3.58 7.99
N VAL A 48 -17.15 3.49 7.19
CA VAL A 48 -18.46 3.00 7.61
C VAL A 48 -18.76 1.65 6.94
N TRP A 49 -19.19 0.69 7.75
CA TRP A 49 -19.49 -0.67 7.30
C TRP A 49 -20.87 -1.09 7.77
N LEU A 50 -21.54 -1.89 6.95
CA LEU A 50 -22.85 -2.45 7.21
C LEU A 50 -22.79 -3.96 7.14
N GLN A 51 -23.31 -4.62 8.14
CA GLN A 51 -23.55 -6.05 8.17
C GLN A 51 -25.04 -6.34 8.08
N THR A 52 -25.45 -7.02 7.03
CA THR A 52 -26.78 -7.64 6.92
C THR A 52 -26.74 -9.02 7.58
N PRO A 53 -27.81 -9.48 8.22
CA PRO A 53 -27.86 -10.82 8.79
C PRO A 53 -27.34 -11.90 7.82
N ASN A 54 -26.54 -12.84 8.33
CA ASN A 54 -25.90 -13.92 7.57
C ASN A 54 -24.95 -13.48 6.42
N ARG A 55 -24.53 -12.21 6.37
CA ARG A 55 -23.53 -11.70 5.42
C ARG A 55 -22.33 -11.11 6.12
N LYS A 56 -21.18 -11.11 5.42
CA LYS A 56 -19.98 -10.41 5.89
C LYS A 56 -20.21 -8.90 5.84
N PRO A 57 -19.60 -8.12 6.76
CA PRO A 57 -19.66 -6.67 6.70
C PRO A 57 -19.11 -6.14 5.38
N GLU A 58 -19.79 -5.16 4.79
CA GLU A 58 -19.39 -4.45 3.58
C GLU A 58 -19.31 -2.94 3.81
N ARG A 59 -18.45 -2.24 3.05
CA ARG A 59 -18.40 -0.78 3.10
C ARG A 59 -19.64 -0.16 2.50
N VAL A 60 -20.16 0.87 3.16
CA VAL A 60 -21.30 1.65 2.66
C VAL A 60 -20.93 3.12 2.58
N ARG A 61 -21.34 3.76 1.46
CA ARG A 61 -20.96 5.15 1.15
C ARG A 61 -22.14 6.06 0.88
N ARG A 62 -23.33 5.51 0.58
CA ARG A 62 -24.52 6.29 0.20
C ARG A 62 -25.26 6.77 1.44
N ALA A 63 -25.12 8.06 1.81
CA ALA A 63 -25.73 8.67 2.98
C ALA A 63 -27.27 8.46 3.07
N LYS A 64 -27.95 8.47 1.91
CA LYS A 64 -29.41 8.29 1.80
C LYS A 64 -29.84 6.82 1.73
N LYS A 65 -28.93 5.83 1.85
CA LYS A 65 -29.30 4.41 1.87
C LYS A 65 -30.20 4.16 3.09
N ILE A 66 -31.37 3.59 2.88
CA ILE A 66 -32.24 3.14 3.96
C ILE A 66 -31.68 1.85 4.55
N LEU A 67 -31.54 1.79 5.85
CA LEU A 67 -31.18 0.60 6.60
C LEU A 67 -32.44 -0.05 7.17
N SER A 68 -32.45 -1.38 7.25
CA SER A 68 -33.57 -2.16 7.77
C SER A 68 -33.25 -2.71 9.16
N SER A 69 -34.30 -2.99 9.94
CA SER A 69 -34.16 -3.64 11.25
C SER A 69 -33.37 -4.96 11.13
N GLY A 70 -32.56 -5.29 12.12
CA GLY A 70 -31.69 -6.45 12.17
C GLY A 70 -30.29 -6.23 11.57
N GLN A 71 -30.04 -5.15 10.83
CA GLN A 71 -28.72 -4.83 10.33
C GLN A 71 -27.82 -4.25 11.43
N LYS A 72 -26.50 -4.39 11.27
CA LYS A 72 -25.50 -3.83 12.18
C LYS A 72 -24.64 -2.79 11.46
N LEU A 73 -24.57 -1.60 12.00
CA LEU A 73 -23.77 -0.49 11.50
C LEU A 73 -22.49 -0.39 12.30
N PHE A 74 -21.34 -0.28 11.62
CA PHE A 74 -20.02 -0.06 12.24
C PHE A 74 -19.44 1.23 11.73
N LEU A 75 -18.89 2.03 12.64
CA LEU A 75 -18.07 3.20 12.36
C LEU A 75 -16.68 2.98 12.93
N TYR A 76 -15.67 2.96 12.06
CA TYR A 76 -14.27 2.96 12.44
C TYR A 76 -13.75 4.41 12.32
N TYR A 77 -13.75 5.11 13.44
CA TYR A 77 -13.43 6.53 13.48
C TYR A 77 -11.97 6.79 13.80
N ARG A 78 -11.29 7.52 12.92
CA ARG A 78 -9.90 7.92 13.05
C ARG A 78 -9.75 9.36 12.56
N PRO A 79 -9.84 10.36 13.46
CA PRO A 79 -9.90 11.77 13.07
C PRO A 79 -8.69 12.23 12.25
N GLU A 80 -7.51 11.67 12.47
CA GLU A 80 -6.30 12.01 11.73
C GLU A 80 -6.44 11.71 10.24
N LEU A 81 -7.16 10.65 9.88
CA LEU A 81 -7.37 10.28 8.47
C LEU A 81 -8.27 11.26 7.70
N LEU A 82 -9.08 12.06 8.40
CA LEU A 82 -9.92 13.08 7.75
C LEU A 82 -9.12 14.30 7.27
N ARG A 83 -7.92 14.50 7.81
CA ARG A 83 -7.03 15.64 7.54
C ARG A 83 -5.90 15.31 6.58
N LEU A 84 -5.68 14.00 6.30
CA LEU A 84 -4.61 13.58 5.43
C LEU A 84 -4.97 13.82 3.96
N THR A 85 -4.05 14.40 3.21
CA THR A 85 -4.07 14.41 1.75
C THR A 85 -3.19 13.28 1.26
N PRO A 86 -3.70 12.31 0.49
CA PRO A 86 -2.86 11.25 -0.06
C PRO A 86 -1.87 11.84 -1.06
N PRO A 87 -0.63 11.33 -1.13
CA PRO A 87 0.27 11.70 -2.20
C PRO A 87 -0.30 11.25 -3.55
N THR A 88 0.05 11.95 -4.63
CA THR A 88 -0.46 11.66 -5.98
C THR A 88 0.36 10.53 -6.62
N PRO A 89 -0.26 9.42 -7.05
CA PRO A 89 0.42 8.37 -7.80
C PRO A 89 0.55 8.78 -9.27
N THR A 90 1.52 8.19 -9.98
CA THR A 90 1.76 8.44 -11.40
C THR A 90 1.37 7.22 -12.22
N CYS A 91 0.56 7.39 -13.27
CA CYS A 91 0.29 6.33 -14.23
C CYS A 91 1.52 6.14 -15.13
N LEU A 92 2.10 4.94 -15.12
CA LEU A 92 3.25 4.59 -15.96
C LEU A 92 2.80 4.04 -17.32
N ALA A 93 1.69 3.30 -17.34
CA ALA A 93 1.08 2.78 -18.55
C ALA A 93 -0.38 2.38 -18.31
N ASP A 94 -1.20 2.50 -19.34
CA ASP A 94 -2.60 2.04 -19.35
C ASP A 94 -2.83 1.14 -20.57
N TYR A 95 -3.29 -0.09 -20.32
CA TYR A 95 -3.58 -1.10 -21.33
C TYR A 95 -5.08 -1.41 -21.46
N GLY A 96 -5.94 -0.55 -20.93
CA GLY A 96 -7.38 -0.74 -20.94
C GLY A 96 -7.86 -1.73 -19.86
N ASP A 97 -7.51 -3.00 -19.97
CA ASP A 97 -7.89 -4.04 -19.02
C ASP A 97 -7.11 -4.01 -17.70
N TYR A 98 -5.95 -3.41 -17.69
CA TYR A 98 -5.12 -3.16 -16.50
C TYR A 98 -4.25 -1.93 -16.72
N SER A 99 -3.80 -1.32 -15.62
CA SER A 99 -2.89 -0.18 -15.61
C SER A 99 -1.73 -0.40 -14.66
N VAL A 100 -0.63 0.29 -14.94
CA VAL A 100 0.63 0.23 -14.19
C VAL A 100 0.88 1.59 -13.58
N TRP A 101 1.14 1.62 -12.30
CA TRP A 101 1.25 2.84 -11.51
C TRP A 101 2.55 2.89 -10.71
N HIS A 102 3.14 4.05 -10.61
CA HIS A 102 4.07 4.34 -9.52
C HIS A 102 3.26 4.73 -8.28
N LYS A 103 3.30 3.88 -7.26
CA LYS A 103 2.70 4.14 -5.95
C LYS A 103 3.71 4.92 -5.09
N PRO A 104 3.44 6.16 -4.67
CA PRO A 104 4.35 6.91 -3.82
C PRO A 104 4.40 6.36 -2.39
N LYS A 105 5.46 6.70 -1.65
CA LYS A 105 5.56 6.47 -0.20
C LYS A 105 4.39 7.11 0.54
N GLY A 106 3.96 6.52 1.64
CA GLY A 106 2.83 7.01 2.44
C GLY A 106 1.46 6.62 1.91
N MET A 107 1.33 6.19 0.63
CA MET A 107 0.10 5.68 0.06
C MET A 107 -0.06 4.18 0.33
N ALA A 108 -1.22 3.75 0.82
CA ALA A 108 -1.52 2.34 1.00
C ALA A 108 -1.86 1.67 -0.33
N SER A 109 -1.48 0.39 -0.52
CA SER A 109 -1.93 -0.39 -1.67
C SER A 109 -3.42 -0.73 -1.58
N GLN A 110 -3.89 -1.05 -0.37
CA GLN A 110 -5.28 -1.42 -0.09
C GLN A 110 -5.80 -0.69 1.15
N GLY A 111 -7.11 -0.54 1.23
CA GLY A 111 -7.77 0.03 2.41
C GLY A 111 -7.73 -0.88 3.63
N SER A 112 -8.05 -0.31 4.78
CA SER A 112 -8.25 -1.00 6.05
C SER A 112 -9.66 -0.76 6.58
N LYS A 113 -10.03 -1.37 7.69
CA LYS A 113 -11.33 -1.08 8.33
C LYS A 113 -11.55 0.42 8.61
N TRP A 114 -10.48 1.18 8.81
CA TRP A 114 -10.51 2.63 9.10
C TRP A 114 -10.79 3.51 7.88
N GLY A 115 -10.70 2.96 6.67
CA GLY A 115 -10.94 3.65 5.42
C GLY A 115 -10.05 3.17 4.28
N ASP A 116 -10.32 3.67 3.08
CA ASP A 116 -9.59 3.35 1.86
C ASP A 116 -9.34 4.55 0.95
N ALA A 117 -9.78 5.74 1.31
CA ALA A 117 -9.59 6.95 0.50
C ALA A 117 -8.11 7.25 0.16
N HIS A 118 -7.18 6.78 1.03
CA HIS A 118 -5.74 6.94 0.85
C HIS A 118 -5.06 5.68 0.27
N ALA A 119 -5.83 4.78 -0.34
CA ALA A 119 -5.31 3.60 -1.03
C ALA A 119 -5.23 3.85 -2.53
N LEU A 120 -4.19 3.32 -3.19
CA LEU A 120 -3.95 3.50 -4.62
C LEU A 120 -5.19 3.14 -5.46
N TYR A 121 -5.77 1.94 -5.25
CA TYR A 121 -6.92 1.52 -6.04
C TYR A 121 -8.09 2.50 -5.94
N ARG A 122 -8.33 3.04 -4.73
CA ARG A 122 -9.45 3.97 -4.52
C ARG A 122 -9.15 5.33 -5.11
N TRP A 123 -7.88 5.77 -5.04
CA TRP A 123 -7.46 6.99 -5.71
C TRP A 123 -7.70 6.89 -7.22
N VAL A 124 -7.28 5.77 -7.84
CA VAL A 124 -7.49 5.53 -9.28
C VAL A 124 -8.99 5.51 -9.62
N GLU A 125 -9.83 4.77 -8.89
CA GLU A 125 -11.29 4.76 -9.12
C GLU A 125 -11.96 6.14 -9.07
N THR A 126 -11.36 7.10 -8.34
CA THR A 126 -11.99 8.41 -8.10
C THR A 126 -11.36 9.56 -8.87
N HIS A 127 -10.14 9.40 -9.39
CA HIS A 127 -9.39 10.46 -10.07
C HIS A 127 -9.02 10.09 -11.51
N ASP A 128 -8.99 8.82 -11.87
CA ASP A 128 -8.80 8.41 -13.25
C ASP A 128 -10.02 8.79 -14.11
N ALA A 129 -9.77 9.40 -15.27
CA ALA A 129 -10.83 9.91 -16.16
C ALA A 129 -11.82 8.83 -16.60
N SER A 130 -11.37 7.58 -16.70
CA SER A 130 -12.19 6.44 -17.10
C SER A 130 -13.15 5.96 -16.01
N GLN A 131 -12.91 6.33 -14.74
CA GLN A 131 -13.68 5.90 -13.55
C GLN A 131 -13.93 4.38 -13.48
N ARG A 132 -12.99 3.59 -14.03
CA ARG A 132 -13.05 2.13 -14.05
C ARG A 132 -12.86 1.54 -12.66
N PRO A 133 -13.37 0.33 -12.38
CA PRO A 133 -12.97 -0.42 -11.19
C PRO A 133 -11.46 -0.62 -11.15
N ALA A 134 -10.86 -0.52 -9.98
CA ALA A 134 -9.44 -0.77 -9.78
C ALA A 134 -9.24 -1.91 -8.78
N LEU A 135 -8.94 -3.10 -9.30
CA LEU A 135 -8.80 -4.34 -8.53
C LEU A 135 -7.32 -4.60 -8.22
N ILE A 136 -7.04 -4.88 -6.96
CA ILE A 136 -5.69 -5.15 -6.47
C ILE A 136 -5.29 -6.59 -6.82
N VAL A 137 -4.15 -6.76 -7.48
CA VAL A 137 -3.59 -8.07 -7.86
C VAL A 137 -2.33 -8.42 -7.07
N HIS A 138 -1.62 -7.41 -6.58
CA HIS A 138 -0.51 -7.53 -5.63
C HIS A 138 -0.42 -6.27 -4.77
N ARG A 139 0.53 -6.23 -3.84
CA ARG A 139 0.62 -5.11 -2.88
C ARG A 139 2.06 -4.75 -2.56
N LEU A 140 2.27 -3.46 -2.30
CA LEU A 140 3.43 -2.90 -1.63
C LEU A 140 3.04 -2.42 -0.23
N ASP A 141 3.99 -2.33 0.68
CA ASP A 141 3.75 -1.75 1.99
C ASP A 141 3.45 -0.23 1.86
N LYS A 142 2.82 0.35 2.87
CA LYS A 142 2.45 1.78 2.85
C LYS A 142 3.64 2.69 2.58
N HIS A 143 4.79 2.39 3.18
CA HIS A 143 6.01 3.21 3.08
C HIS A 143 7.00 2.73 2.00
N THR A 144 6.69 1.65 1.29
CA THR A 144 7.40 1.23 0.06
C THR A 144 6.79 1.94 -1.13
N ASP A 145 7.59 2.61 -1.92
CA ASP A 145 7.18 3.16 -3.22
C ASP A 145 7.47 2.19 -4.37
N GLY A 146 7.02 2.53 -5.57
CA GLY A 146 7.37 1.80 -6.78
C GLY A 146 6.20 1.23 -7.57
N ILE A 147 6.50 0.31 -8.46
CA ILE A 147 5.59 -0.20 -9.50
C ILE A 147 4.50 -1.08 -8.90
N MET A 148 3.26 -0.77 -9.27
CA MET A 148 2.08 -1.54 -8.85
C MET A 148 1.08 -1.69 -9.98
N LEU A 149 0.51 -2.89 -10.15
CA LEU A 149 -0.54 -3.21 -11.13
C LEU A 149 -1.92 -3.10 -10.52
N LEU A 150 -2.85 -2.55 -11.29
CA LEU A 150 -4.29 -2.58 -11.00
C LEU A 150 -5.03 -3.14 -12.21
N ALA A 151 -5.93 -4.10 -11.97
CA ALA A 151 -6.78 -4.65 -13.02
C ALA A 151 -8.12 -3.90 -13.07
N HIS A 152 -8.70 -3.76 -14.25
CA HIS A 152 -9.96 -3.06 -14.47
C HIS A 152 -11.16 -4.00 -14.74
N GLY A 153 -10.93 -5.31 -14.59
CA GLY A 153 -11.95 -6.34 -14.70
C GLY A 153 -11.63 -7.59 -13.90
N LYS A 154 -12.66 -8.32 -13.44
CA LYS A 154 -12.49 -9.51 -12.58
C LYS A 154 -11.69 -10.62 -13.26
N LYS A 155 -11.89 -10.83 -14.58
CA LYS A 155 -11.17 -11.86 -15.36
C LYS A 155 -9.67 -11.58 -15.37
N VAL A 156 -9.29 -10.35 -15.73
CA VAL A 156 -7.89 -9.93 -15.78
C VAL A 156 -7.26 -9.87 -14.38
N ALA A 157 -8.04 -9.46 -13.37
CA ALA A 157 -7.58 -9.51 -11.97
C ALA A 157 -7.22 -10.92 -11.52
N ALA A 158 -8.05 -11.92 -11.86
CA ALA A 158 -7.76 -13.33 -11.55
C ALA A 158 -6.50 -13.83 -12.27
N GLN A 159 -6.36 -13.53 -13.57
CA GLN A 159 -5.19 -13.90 -14.36
C GLN A 159 -3.90 -13.27 -13.83
N LEU A 160 -3.90 -11.97 -13.58
CA LEU A 160 -2.74 -11.28 -13.01
C LEU A 160 -2.40 -11.80 -11.60
N SER A 161 -3.41 -12.00 -10.73
CA SER A 161 -3.17 -12.57 -9.38
C SER A 161 -2.51 -13.94 -9.46
N GLN A 162 -2.94 -14.79 -10.41
CA GLN A 162 -2.35 -16.11 -10.62
C GLN A 162 -0.86 -16.02 -11.01
N LEU A 163 -0.45 -15.02 -11.82
CA LEU A 163 0.96 -14.81 -12.15
C LEU A 163 1.83 -14.51 -10.91
N PHE A 164 1.29 -13.71 -9.98
CA PHE A 164 1.98 -13.45 -8.72
C PHE A 164 2.02 -14.68 -7.80
N GLU A 165 0.96 -15.45 -7.72
CA GLU A 165 0.86 -16.66 -6.92
C GLU A 165 1.76 -17.78 -7.46
N SER A 166 1.81 -17.97 -8.78
CA SER A 166 2.64 -18.96 -9.47
C SER A 166 4.09 -18.51 -9.67
N ARG A 167 4.47 -17.31 -9.15
CA ARG A 167 5.83 -16.76 -9.25
C ARG A 167 6.33 -16.55 -10.67
N GLN A 168 5.45 -16.27 -11.60
CA GLN A 168 5.77 -15.94 -13.00
C GLN A 168 6.07 -14.44 -13.18
N THR A 169 6.20 -13.70 -12.10
CA THR A 169 6.56 -12.28 -12.10
C THR A 169 7.95 -12.09 -11.52
N GLU A 170 8.79 -11.30 -12.18
CA GLU A 170 10.05 -10.86 -11.63
C GLU A 170 9.89 -9.50 -10.97
N LYS A 171 10.36 -9.39 -9.73
CA LYS A 171 10.31 -8.16 -8.93
C LYS A 171 11.68 -7.87 -8.36
N ARG A 172 12.18 -6.67 -8.62
CA ARG A 172 13.41 -6.19 -7.99
C ARG A 172 13.16 -4.89 -7.25
N TYR A 173 13.88 -4.77 -6.16
CA TYR A 173 13.79 -3.62 -5.26
C TYR A 173 15.17 -3.01 -5.09
N LEU A 174 15.20 -1.70 -4.89
CA LEU A 174 16.35 -1.01 -4.32
C LEU A 174 16.08 -0.73 -2.86
N ALA A 175 17.08 -0.93 -2.02
CA ALA A 175 17.01 -0.62 -0.60
C ALA A 175 18.33 -0.04 -0.09
N TRP A 176 18.29 1.13 0.58
CA TRP A 176 19.40 1.56 1.41
C TRP A 176 19.28 0.88 2.78
N VAL A 177 20.33 0.19 3.18
CA VAL A 177 20.42 -0.50 4.48
C VAL A 177 21.53 0.09 5.32
N GLU A 178 21.40 -0.08 6.63
CA GLU A 178 22.40 0.38 7.60
C GLU A 178 23.67 -0.47 7.56
N GLY A 179 24.81 0.18 7.67
CA GLY A 179 26.13 -0.44 7.77
C GLY A 179 26.68 -0.98 6.45
N CYS A 180 27.83 -1.64 6.56
CA CYS A 180 28.55 -2.25 5.48
C CYS A 180 28.06 -3.68 5.24
N PHE A 181 27.37 -3.93 4.11
CA PHE A 181 26.97 -5.27 3.70
C PHE A 181 28.12 -5.93 2.93
N GLU A 182 28.94 -6.71 3.65
CA GLU A 182 30.16 -7.34 3.07
C GLU A 182 29.92 -8.28 1.89
N PRO A 183 28.93 -9.20 1.92
CA PRO A 183 28.74 -10.12 0.80
C PRO A 183 28.38 -9.38 -0.50
N GLN A 184 29.06 -9.68 -1.61
CA GLN A 184 28.66 -9.14 -2.93
C GLN A 184 27.24 -9.63 -3.31
N LYS A 185 26.91 -10.89 -2.98
CA LYS A 185 25.60 -11.47 -3.19
C LYS A 185 25.26 -12.42 -2.05
N LYS A 186 24.02 -12.39 -1.56
CA LYS A 186 23.52 -13.25 -0.46
C LYS A 186 22.11 -13.71 -0.74
N LEU A 187 21.86 -15.01 -0.54
CA LEU A 187 20.51 -15.56 -0.43
C LEU A 187 20.06 -15.57 1.03
N CYS A 188 18.88 -15.02 1.29
CA CYS A 188 18.21 -15.12 2.58
C CYS A 188 16.93 -15.96 2.42
N GLU A 189 16.85 -17.04 3.19
CA GLU A 189 15.74 -18.00 3.21
C GLU A 189 15.04 -18.08 4.58
N GLU A 190 15.26 -17.07 5.42
CA GLU A 190 14.64 -17.02 6.75
C GLU A 190 13.11 -17.05 6.63
N PRO A 191 12.44 -18.05 7.27
CA PRO A 191 10.99 -18.16 7.19
C PRO A 191 10.28 -16.97 7.83
N ILE A 192 9.18 -16.54 7.23
CA ILE A 192 8.37 -15.45 7.77
C ILE A 192 7.02 -15.97 8.23
N GLU A 193 6.76 -15.89 9.54
CA GLU A 193 5.54 -16.42 10.17
C GLU A 193 5.33 -17.91 9.81
N GLY A 194 6.41 -18.70 9.87
CA GLY A 194 6.40 -20.14 9.57
C GLY A 194 6.25 -20.49 8.09
N LYS A 195 6.30 -19.49 7.18
CA LYS A 195 6.17 -19.71 5.73
C LYS A 195 7.49 -19.46 5.03
N ALA A 196 7.85 -20.33 4.09
CA ALA A 196 9.03 -20.15 3.25
C ALA A 196 9.05 -18.76 2.58
N ALA A 197 10.19 -18.09 2.69
CA ALA A 197 10.46 -16.79 2.09
C ALA A 197 11.87 -16.80 1.50
N ARG A 198 12.04 -16.24 0.28
CA ARG A 198 13.34 -16.21 -0.41
C ARG A 198 13.59 -14.83 -1.00
N SER A 199 14.77 -14.27 -0.69
CA SER A 199 15.25 -12.99 -1.20
C SER A 199 16.72 -13.09 -1.57
N TRP A 200 17.05 -12.69 -2.78
CA TRP A 200 18.43 -12.50 -3.22
C TRP A 200 18.82 -11.04 -3.01
N LEU A 201 19.90 -10.80 -2.28
CA LEU A 201 20.42 -9.48 -2.00
C LEU A 201 21.75 -9.33 -2.71
N GLN A 202 21.93 -8.26 -3.47
CA GLN A 202 23.15 -7.92 -4.18
C GLN A 202 23.59 -6.51 -3.80
N ARG A 203 24.84 -6.37 -3.37
CA ARG A 203 25.44 -5.06 -3.10
C ARG A 203 25.70 -4.34 -4.41
N LEU A 204 25.19 -3.12 -4.55
CA LEU A 204 25.43 -2.23 -5.69
C LEU A 204 26.48 -1.19 -5.36
N MET A 205 26.34 -0.52 -4.21
CA MET A 205 27.30 0.48 -3.76
C MET A 205 27.31 0.59 -2.23
N GLN A 206 28.32 1.21 -1.71
CA GLN A 206 28.53 1.47 -0.29
C GLN A 206 28.98 2.91 -0.12
N GLU A 207 28.47 3.59 0.88
CA GLU A 207 28.77 4.98 1.17
C GLU A 207 28.99 5.19 2.67
N ILE A 208 29.82 6.17 2.99
CA ILE A 208 30.02 6.65 4.34
C ILE A 208 29.42 8.06 4.41
N GLU A 209 28.38 8.20 5.20
CA GLU A 209 27.68 9.45 5.45
C GLU A 209 28.02 9.97 6.86
N VAL A 210 27.65 11.22 7.15
CA VAL A 210 27.82 11.79 8.49
C VAL A 210 27.08 10.95 9.55
N GLN A 211 25.94 10.38 9.19
CA GLN A 211 25.13 9.51 10.06
C GLN A 211 25.72 8.10 10.22
N GLY A 212 26.64 7.68 9.35
CA GLY A 212 27.30 6.37 9.38
C GLY A 212 27.35 5.69 8.02
N GLU A 213 27.83 4.46 8.01
CA GLU A 213 27.92 3.64 6.82
C GLU A 213 26.53 3.18 6.37
N ARG A 214 26.34 3.15 5.06
CA ARG A 214 25.14 2.59 4.41
C ARG A 214 25.50 1.85 3.13
N THR A 215 24.67 0.88 2.78
CA THR A 215 24.83 0.08 1.58
C THR A 215 23.55 0.12 0.75
N LEU A 216 23.67 0.36 -0.57
CA LEU A 216 22.60 0.19 -1.52
C LEU A 216 22.57 -1.26 -2.00
N LEU A 217 21.44 -1.91 -1.79
CA LEU A 217 21.18 -3.28 -2.24
C LEU A 217 20.16 -3.30 -3.36
N GLU A 218 20.41 -4.14 -4.38
CA GLU A 218 19.36 -4.68 -5.22
C GLU A 218 18.82 -5.95 -4.58
N ILE A 219 17.51 -6.09 -4.50
CA ILE A 219 16.87 -7.23 -3.84
C ILE A 219 15.80 -7.82 -4.76
N GLN A 220 16.06 -9.05 -5.23
CA GLN A 220 15.08 -9.83 -5.99
C GLN A 220 14.34 -10.78 -5.05
N ILE A 221 13.00 -10.78 -5.09
CA ILE A 221 12.18 -11.65 -4.25
C ILE A 221 11.48 -12.71 -5.11
N GLU A 222 11.53 -13.97 -4.66
CA GLU A 222 10.78 -15.08 -5.26
C GLU A 222 9.42 -15.29 -4.59
N THR A 223 9.28 -14.82 -3.36
CA THR A 223 8.05 -14.90 -2.57
C THR A 223 7.59 -13.50 -2.19
N GLY A 224 6.33 -13.34 -1.79
CA GLY A 224 5.74 -12.04 -1.40
C GLY A 224 5.15 -12.06 0.01
N ARG A 225 5.95 -12.39 1.05
CA ARG A 225 5.48 -12.40 2.43
C ARG A 225 5.38 -10.97 2.97
N LYS A 226 4.54 -10.78 3.97
CA LYS A 226 4.37 -9.48 4.63
C LYS A 226 5.69 -8.98 5.18
N HIS A 227 6.11 -7.76 4.75
CA HIS A 227 7.35 -7.10 5.13
C HIS A 227 8.63 -7.94 4.86
N GLN A 228 8.61 -8.82 3.84
CA GLN A 228 9.68 -9.80 3.61
C GLN A 228 11.06 -9.17 3.55
N ILE A 229 11.27 -8.22 2.66
CA ILE A 229 12.58 -7.56 2.46
C ILE A 229 13.04 -6.91 3.77
N ARG A 230 12.16 -6.20 4.45
CA ARG A 230 12.43 -5.50 5.70
C ARG A 230 12.91 -6.46 6.79
N ARG A 231 12.20 -7.60 6.95
CA ARG A 231 12.55 -8.65 7.93
C ARG A 231 13.86 -9.35 7.57
N HIS A 232 14.07 -9.69 6.28
CA HIS A 232 15.31 -10.32 5.82
C HIS A 232 16.52 -9.42 6.02
N CYS A 233 16.43 -8.13 5.65
CA CYS A 233 17.52 -7.18 5.88
C CYS A 233 17.84 -7.05 7.37
N THR A 234 16.83 -6.96 8.24
CA THR A 234 17.03 -6.89 9.69
C THR A 234 17.62 -8.18 10.25
N ALA A 235 17.17 -9.36 9.80
CA ALA A 235 17.73 -10.67 10.23
C ALA A 235 19.21 -10.83 9.84
N LEU A 236 19.63 -10.17 8.76
CA LEU A 236 21.04 -10.12 8.33
C LEU A 236 21.86 -9.03 9.07
N GLY A 237 21.27 -8.28 10.01
CA GLY A 237 21.94 -7.22 10.74
C GLY A 237 21.99 -5.86 10.01
N HIS A 238 21.33 -5.74 8.86
CA HIS A 238 21.34 -4.56 8.00
C HIS A 238 19.90 -4.04 7.78
N PRO A 239 19.24 -3.43 8.78
CA PRO A 239 17.87 -2.95 8.62
C PRO A 239 17.81 -1.83 7.57
N ILE A 240 16.63 -1.71 6.92
CA ILE A 240 16.41 -0.67 5.93
C ILE A 240 16.38 0.70 6.61
N ILE A 241 17.08 1.67 6.03
CA ILE A 241 17.10 3.05 6.52
C ILE A 241 15.67 3.62 6.54
N GLY A 242 15.31 4.26 7.67
CA GLY A 242 13.97 4.83 7.85
C GLY A 242 12.87 3.82 8.15
N ASP A 243 13.20 2.54 8.36
CA ASP A 243 12.22 1.53 8.78
C ASP A 243 11.92 1.66 10.28
N ARG A 244 10.80 2.32 10.60
CA ARG A 244 10.37 2.57 11.99
C ARG A 244 9.90 1.32 12.76
N LEU A 245 9.73 0.19 12.09
CA LEU A 245 9.23 -1.04 12.71
C LEU A 245 10.36 -2.04 13.00
N TYR A 246 11.34 -2.12 12.11
CA TYR A 246 12.42 -3.10 12.18
C TYR A 246 13.81 -2.47 12.31
N GLY A 247 13.98 -1.20 11.94
CA GLY A 247 15.18 -0.41 12.20
C GLY A 247 15.16 0.15 13.64
N GLN A 248 16.28 0.12 14.32
CA GLN A 248 16.40 0.59 15.72
C GLN A 248 17.39 1.75 15.87
N SER A 249 18.08 2.14 14.81
CA SER A 249 19.12 3.16 14.86
C SER A 249 18.54 4.56 14.98
N GLU A 250 18.97 5.30 15.99
CA GLU A 250 18.67 6.72 16.16
C GLU A 250 19.32 7.57 15.04
N LYS A 251 20.37 7.06 14.41
CA LYS A 251 21.14 7.76 13.35
C LYS A 251 20.29 8.17 12.15
N TRP A 252 19.26 7.40 11.83
CA TRP A 252 18.39 7.60 10.67
C TRP A 252 16.98 8.05 11.04
N GLN A 253 16.82 8.59 12.28
CA GLN A 253 15.52 9.11 12.72
C GLN A 253 15.04 10.26 11.84
N GLY A 254 13.75 10.27 11.57
CA GLY A 254 13.12 11.29 10.71
C GLY A 254 13.17 10.99 9.22
N MET A 255 14.00 10.06 8.77
CA MET A 255 14.03 9.65 7.37
C MET A 255 12.83 8.75 7.02
N ASP A 256 12.36 8.87 5.80
CA ASP A 256 11.41 7.92 5.24
C ASP A 256 12.09 6.62 4.85
N MET A 257 11.32 5.52 4.92
CA MET A 257 11.83 4.18 4.59
C MET A 257 12.39 4.13 3.15
N GLN A 258 13.65 3.75 3.01
CA GLN A 258 14.38 3.72 1.76
C GLN A 258 14.23 2.33 1.08
N LEU A 259 13.03 2.04 0.56
CA LEU A 259 12.69 0.80 -0.15
C LEU A 259 11.77 1.10 -1.32
N SER A 260 12.18 0.73 -2.53
CA SER A 260 11.42 0.94 -3.76
C SER A 260 11.34 -0.31 -4.62
N ASN A 261 10.16 -0.67 -5.11
CA ASN A 261 9.97 -1.63 -6.20
C ASN A 261 10.25 -0.92 -7.52
N TYR A 262 11.49 -0.97 -8.00
CA TYR A 262 11.89 -0.25 -9.20
C TYR A 262 11.72 -1.04 -10.50
N PHE A 263 11.61 -2.37 -10.39
CA PHE A 263 11.52 -3.27 -11.54
C PHE A 263 10.40 -4.29 -11.38
N LEU A 264 9.61 -4.43 -12.41
CA LEU A 264 8.56 -5.44 -12.52
C LEU A 264 8.50 -5.99 -13.95
N SER A 265 8.61 -7.32 -14.10
CA SER A 265 8.42 -8.00 -15.37
C SER A 265 7.43 -9.15 -15.22
N PHE A 266 6.54 -9.33 -16.20
CA PHE A 266 5.52 -10.36 -16.19
C PHE A 266 5.01 -10.67 -17.61
N PRO A 267 4.55 -11.90 -17.89
CA PRO A 267 3.83 -12.21 -19.13
C PRO A 267 2.44 -11.54 -19.09
N CYS A 268 2.13 -10.73 -20.10
CA CYS A 268 0.83 -10.09 -20.21
C CYS A 268 -0.25 -11.16 -20.43
N PRO A 269 -1.30 -11.24 -19.57
CA PRO A 269 -2.31 -12.29 -19.71
C PRO A 269 -3.18 -12.17 -20.98
N ILE A 270 -3.12 -11.01 -21.64
CA ILE A 270 -3.91 -10.73 -22.85
C ILE A 270 -3.09 -11.01 -24.11
N SER A 271 -1.91 -10.42 -24.24
CA SER A 271 -1.04 -10.52 -25.43
C SER A 271 0.00 -11.63 -25.35
N GLN A 272 0.18 -12.28 -24.21
CA GLN A 272 1.23 -13.25 -23.88
C GLN A 272 2.67 -12.71 -24.04
N GLN A 273 2.84 -11.44 -24.36
CA GLN A 273 4.15 -10.80 -24.46
C GLN A 273 4.67 -10.43 -23.07
N ILE A 274 5.97 -10.52 -22.86
CA ILE A 274 6.60 -10.03 -21.63
C ILE A 274 6.48 -8.50 -21.59
N ARG A 275 5.98 -7.99 -20.48
CA ARG A 275 5.95 -6.57 -20.14
C ARG A 275 6.99 -6.30 -19.07
N THR A 276 7.84 -5.32 -19.32
CA THR A 276 8.91 -4.93 -18.38
C THR A 276 8.81 -3.44 -18.09
N PHE A 277 8.82 -3.10 -16.81
CA PHE A 277 8.85 -1.74 -16.28
C PHE A 277 10.09 -1.59 -15.41
N ASN A 278 10.91 -0.58 -15.72
CA ASN A 278 12.13 -0.29 -14.97
C ASN A 278 12.23 1.22 -14.76
N LEU A 279 12.15 1.68 -13.51
CA LEU A 279 12.17 3.09 -13.16
C LEU A 279 13.58 3.72 -13.29
N THR A 280 14.64 2.90 -13.34
CA THR A 280 16.03 3.40 -13.36
C THR A 280 16.58 3.62 -14.76
N THR A 281 15.95 3.07 -15.79
CA THR A 281 16.47 3.13 -17.16
C THR A 281 15.68 4.04 -18.09
N GLN A 282 14.49 4.46 -17.69
CA GLN A 282 13.63 5.33 -18.50
C GLN A 282 13.69 6.76 -17.99
N PRO A 283 14.15 7.73 -18.82
CA PRO A 283 14.35 9.12 -18.39
C PRO A 283 13.13 9.75 -17.74
N GLN A 284 11.92 9.46 -18.27
CA GLN A 284 10.67 10.00 -17.71
C GLN A 284 10.34 9.49 -16.30
N TRP A 285 10.97 8.40 -15.85
CA TRP A 285 10.73 7.83 -14.52
C TRP A 285 11.91 8.05 -13.55
N LEU A 286 13.07 8.48 -14.04
CA LEU A 286 14.23 8.80 -13.20
C LEU A 286 13.91 9.86 -12.16
N GLU A 287 13.14 10.90 -12.53
CA GLU A 287 12.71 11.93 -11.59
C GLU A 287 11.91 11.38 -10.39
N LEU A 288 11.10 10.33 -10.61
CA LEU A 288 10.35 9.69 -9.53
C LEU A 288 11.30 9.06 -8.49
N MET A 289 12.39 8.49 -8.96
CA MET A 289 13.42 7.91 -8.10
C MET A 289 14.25 9.00 -7.40
N GLU A 290 14.59 10.08 -8.10
CA GLU A 290 15.30 11.23 -7.52
C GLU A 290 14.49 11.91 -6.42
N LEU A 291 13.18 12.07 -6.62
CA LEU A 291 12.26 12.57 -5.59
C LEU A 291 12.18 11.66 -4.37
N ALA A 292 12.25 10.35 -4.59
CA ALA A 292 12.15 9.36 -3.52
C ALA A 292 13.45 9.21 -2.70
N TRP A 293 14.63 9.45 -3.32
CA TRP A 293 15.93 9.01 -2.80
C TRP A 293 17.00 10.12 -2.76
N GLY A 294 16.72 11.29 -3.32
CA GLY A 294 17.68 12.37 -3.53
C GLY A 294 18.54 12.16 -4.79
N LYS A 295 19.25 13.22 -5.21
CA LYS A 295 19.99 13.19 -6.50
C LYS A 295 21.22 12.27 -6.55
N ASN A 296 21.68 11.75 -5.42
CA ASN A 296 22.94 10.99 -5.33
C ASN A 296 22.79 9.46 -5.50
N TRP A 297 21.61 8.96 -5.88
CA TRP A 297 21.38 7.52 -6.01
C TRP A 297 21.68 6.95 -7.43
N VAL A 298 22.02 7.79 -8.39
CA VAL A 298 22.27 7.38 -9.77
C VAL A 298 23.29 6.25 -9.81
N ILE A 299 22.82 5.04 -10.07
CA ILE A 299 23.69 3.91 -10.39
C ILE A 299 24.41 4.31 -11.68
N LYS A 300 25.68 4.67 -11.59
CA LYS A 300 26.53 4.77 -12.76
C LYS A 300 26.61 3.36 -13.34
N ASN A 301 25.78 3.10 -14.35
CA ASN A 301 25.98 1.95 -15.22
C ASN A 301 27.31 2.17 -15.91
N SER A 302 28.35 1.59 -15.36
CA SER A 302 29.65 1.39 -16.02
C SER A 302 29.58 0.17 -16.90
#